data_6af022f93395870ba24bbcaca8403be3
#
_entry.id   6af022f93395870ba24bbcaca8403be3
#
_cell.length_a   1.000
_cell.length_b   1.000
_cell.length_c   1.000
_cell.angle_alpha   90.00
_cell.angle_beta   90.00
_cell.angle_gamma   90.00
#
_symmetry.space_group_name_H-M   'P 1'
#
loop_
_entity.id
_entity.type
_entity.pdbx_description
1 polymer ?
#
loop_
_entity_poly.entity_id
_entity_poly.type
_entity_poly.pdbx_seq_one_letter_code
_entity_poly.pdbx_strand_id
1 'polypeptide(L)'
;MEFRDLKKQYAALKNDIDRQIDEVIASSRFIGGSKVSELEEKLAAYVGTKHCVTCANGTDALELALMAWGIGEGDAVFVPDFTFFSSGEVVAILGATPVFVDVDEDTFNMDAASLEKAIT
;
A
#
# COMPACT_ATOMS: atom_id res chain seq x y z
N MET A 1 -10.92 -28.13 -4.40
CA MET A 1 -10.67 -27.31 -3.20
C MET A 1 -10.15 -25.96 -3.71
N GLU A 2 -10.90 -24.88 -3.53
CA GLU A 2 -10.42 -23.56 -3.94
C GLU A 2 -9.49 -23.01 -2.84
N PHE A 3 -8.32 -22.53 -3.21
CA PHE A 3 -7.32 -21.97 -2.27
C PHE A 3 -7.85 -20.68 -1.59
N ARG A 4 -8.62 -19.88 -2.33
CA ARG A 4 -9.37 -18.72 -1.80
C ARG A 4 -10.77 -18.73 -2.37
N ASP A 5 -11.77 -18.86 -1.51
CA ASP A 5 -13.19 -18.82 -1.89
C ASP A 5 -13.80 -17.44 -1.55
N LEU A 6 -13.57 -16.49 -2.45
CA LEU A 6 -14.10 -15.13 -2.31
C LEU A 6 -15.64 -15.10 -2.38
N LYS A 7 -16.26 -16.07 -3.08
CA LYS A 7 -17.73 -16.16 -3.14
C LYS A 7 -18.31 -16.52 -1.78
N LYS A 8 -17.65 -17.43 -1.06
CA LYS A 8 -18.06 -17.81 0.30
C LYS A 8 -17.90 -16.65 1.27
N GLN A 9 -16.79 -15.90 1.15
CA GLN A 9 -16.57 -14.69 1.94
C GLN A 9 -17.64 -13.65 1.68
N TYR A 10 -17.94 -13.35 0.41
CA TYR A 10 -19.01 -12.42 0.06
C TYR A 10 -20.38 -12.89 0.56
N ALA A 11 -20.73 -14.17 0.39
CA ALA A 11 -21.99 -14.71 0.86
C ALA A 11 -22.19 -14.50 2.38
N ALA A 12 -21.11 -14.63 3.17
CA ALA A 12 -21.16 -14.41 4.61
C ALA A 12 -21.38 -12.93 5.00
N LEU A 13 -20.87 -12.02 4.19
CA LEU A 13 -20.89 -10.56 4.44
C LEU A 13 -21.91 -9.80 3.58
N LYS A 14 -22.66 -10.52 2.72
CA LYS A 14 -23.50 -9.95 1.67
C LYS A 14 -24.42 -8.85 2.17
N ASN A 15 -25.19 -9.10 3.22
CA ASN A 15 -26.18 -8.15 3.70
C ASN A 15 -25.56 -6.81 4.14
N ASP A 16 -24.40 -6.86 4.77
CA ASP A 16 -23.72 -5.65 5.21
C ASP A 16 -23.06 -4.92 4.03
N ILE A 17 -22.44 -5.65 3.10
CA ILE A 17 -21.83 -5.08 1.92
C ILE A 17 -22.89 -4.38 1.05
N ASP A 18 -23.95 -5.08 0.71
CA ASP A 18 -25.02 -4.54 -0.16
C ASP A 18 -25.65 -3.29 0.48
N ARG A 19 -25.97 -3.34 1.77
CA ARG A 19 -26.51 -2.18 2.50
C ARG A 19 -25.56 -0.97 2.42
N GLN A 20 -24.25 -1.16 2.63
CA GLN A 20 -23.29 -0.07 2.56
C GLN A 20 -23.18 0.53 1.16
N ILE A 21 -23.23 -0.32 0.12
CA ILE A 21 -23.23 0.12 -1.28
C ILE A 21 -24.50 0.92 -1.58
N ASP A 22 -25.66 0.43 -1.18
CA ASP A 22 -26.93 1.11 -1.39
C ASP A 22 -26.98 2.48 -0.71
N GLU A 23 -26.43 2.61 0.50
CA GLU A 23 -26.32 3.89 1.21
C GLU A 23 -25.46 4.90 0.44
N VAL A 24 -24.33 4.46 -0.16
CA VAL A 24 -23.47 5.33 -0.98
C VAL A 24 -24.20 5.77 -2.24
N ILE A 25 -24.87 4.85 -2.94
CA ILE A 25 -25.65 5.14 -4.15
C ILE A 25 -26.76 6.13 -3.83
N ALA A 26 -27.53 5.89 -2.77
CA ALA A 26 -28.63 6.77 -2.35
C ALA A 26 -28.16 8.19 -1.99
N SER A 27 -26.97 8.31 -1.39
CA SER A 27 -26.38 9.61 -1.05
C SER A 27 -25.76 10.35 -2.24
N SER A 28 -25.47 9.64 -3.32
CA SER A 28 -24.73 10.12 -4.51
C SER A 28 -23.35 10.74 -4.18
N ARG A 29 -22.79 10.45 -2.99
CA ARG A 29 -21.47 10.93 -2.58
C ARG A 29 -20.41 9.84 -2.87
N PHE A 30 -19.98 9.79 -4.13
CA PHE A 30 -19.03 8.78 -4.61
C PHE A 30 -17.56 9.11 -4.35
N ILE A 31 -17.24 10.38 -4.08
CA ILE A 31 -15.86 10.85 -3.83
C ILE A 31 -15.81 11.51 -2.44
N GLY A 32 -14.90 11.07 -1.59
CA GLY A 32 -14.67 11.67 -0.28
C GLY A 32 -15.91 11.64 0.64
N GLY A 33 -16.77 10.63 0.51
CA GLY A 33 -17.97 10.47 1.32
C GLY A 33 -17.69 9.98 2.74
N SER A 34 -18.74 9.96 3.57
CA SER A 34 -18.65 9.55 4.98
C SER A 34 -18.07 8.14 5.19
N LYS A 35 -18.27 7.22 4.23
CA LYS A 35 -17.71 5.87 4.30
C LYS A 35 -16.18 5.85 4.23
N VAL A 36 -15.58 6.78 3.49
CA VAL A 36 -14.12 6.94 3.44
C VAL A 36 -13.62 7.43 4.79
N SER A 37 -14.20 8.49 5.34
CA SER A 37 -13.82 9.03 6.65
C SER A 37 -14.00 8.00 7.77
N GLU A 38 -15.10 7.24 7.76
CA GLU A 38 -15.36 6.16 8.72
C GLU A 38 -14.29 5.06 8.63
N LEU A 39 -13.86 4.69 7.42
CA LEU A 39 -12.81 3.71 7.21
C LEU A 39 -11.47 4.23 7.75
N GLU A 40 -11.11 5.48 7.44
CA GLU A 40 -9.87 6.12 7.92
C GLU A 40 -9.81 6.16 9.44
N GLU A 41 -10.90 6.57 10.10
CA GLU A 41 -10.99 6.58 11.56
C GLU A 41 -10.84 5.18 12.17
N LYS A 42 -11.54 4.18 11.62
CA LYS A 42 -11.49 2.79 12.10
C LYS A 42 -10.10 2.17 11.89
N LEU A 43 -9.47 2.40 10.75
CA LEU A 43 -8.13 1.89 10.49
C LEU A 43 -7.09 2.56 11.37
N ALA A 44 -7.16 3.87 11.54
CA ALA A 44 -6.28 4.60 12.45
C ALA A 44 -6.37 4.06 13.89
N ALA A 45 -7.62 3.86 14.38
CA ALA A 45 -7.85 3.29 15.70
C ALA A 45 -7.36 1.85 15.81
N TYR A 46 -7.57 1.02 14.78
CA TYR A 46 -7.15 -0.38 14.76
C TYR A 46 -5.63 -0.55 14.85
N VAL A 47 -4.86 0.26 14.12
CA VAL A 47 -3.39 0.20 14.11
C VAL A 47 -2.73 1.09 15.17
N GLY A 48 -3.51 1.91 15.90
CA GLY A 48 -3.00 2.78 16.96
C GLY A 48 -2.28 4.03 16.46
N THR A 49 -2.59 4.52 15.27
CA THR A 49 -2.06 5.76 14.70
C THR A 49 -3.03 6.93 14.89
N LYS A 50 -2.53 8.17 14.75
CA LYS A 50 -3.38 9.36 14.83
C LYS A 50 -4.28 9.54 13.61
N HIS A 51 -3.78 9.16 12.45
CA HIS A 51 -4.42 9.38 11.17
C HIS A 51 -4.24 8.17 10.26
N CYS A 52 -5.21 7.98 9.36
CA CYS A 52 -5.12 7.11 8.21
C CYS A 52 -5.55 7.95 7.00
N VAL A 53 -4.84 7.82 5.90
CA VAL A 53 -5.17 8.48 4.63
C VAL A 53 -5.39 7.37 3.61
N THR A 54 -6.58 7.31 3.04
CA THR A 54 -6.90 6.36 1.99
C THR A 54 -6.37 6.85 0.63
N CYS A 55 -5.95 5.93 -0.20
CA CYS A 55 -5.51 6.15 -1.58
C CYS A 55 -6.11 5.08 -2.50
N ALA A 56 -5.89 5.19 -3.80
CA ALA A 56 -6.55 4.31 -4.76
C ALA A 56 -6.07 2.84 -4.67
N ASN A 57 -4.79 2.63 -4.34
CA ASN A 57 -4.18 1.31 -4.28
C ASN A 57 -2.87 1.33 -3.47
N GLY A 58 -2.22 0.15 -3.31
CA GLY A 58 -0.98 0.03 -2.56
C GLY A 58 0.24 0.68 -3.23
N THR A 59 0.27 0.77 -4.55
CA THR A 59 1.34 1.49 -5.28
C THR A 59 1.31 2.97 -4.95
N ASP A 60 0.13 3.60 -5.02
CA ASP A 60 -0.06 5.00 -4.62
C ASP A 60 0.32 5.23 -3.15
N ALA A 61 0.05 4.27 -2.27
CA ALA A 61 0.43 4.38 -0.86
C ALA A 61 1.95 4.49 -0.67
N LEU A 62 2.72 3.70 -1.43
CA LEU A 62 4.18 3.76 -1.43
C LEU A 62 4.69 5.09 -2.02
N GLU A 63 4.13 5.49 -3.17
CA GLU A 63 4.49 6.74 -3.84
C GLU A 63 4.23 7.95 -2.94
N LEU A 64 3.04 8.05 -2.33
CA LEU A 64 2.68 9.14 -1.43
C LEU A 64 3.61 9.23 -0.22
N ALA A 65 4.07 8.11 0.32
CA ALA A 65 5.03 8.11 1.42
C ALA A 65 6.39 8.70 1.00
N LEU A 66 6.91 8.30 -0.15
CA LEU A 66 8.16 8.83 -0.70
C LEU A 66 8.02 10.32 -1.05
N MET A 67 6.89 10.73 -1.65
CA MET A 67 6.58 12.13 -1.91
C MET A 67 6.57 12.97 -0.64
N ALA A 68 5.96 12.45 0.43
CA ALA A 68 5.90 13.15 1.73
C ALA A 68 7.29 13.34 2.36
N TRP A 69 8.24 12.47 2.06
CA TRP A 69 9.64 12.60 2.45
C TRP A 69 10.47 13.48 1.51
N GLY A 70 9.89 13.93 0.40
CA GLY A 70 10.55 14.78 -0.57
C GLY A 70 11.55 14.04 -1.47
N ILE A 71 11.39 12.73 -1.60
CA ILE A 71 12.23 11.89 -2.47
C ILE A 71 11.99 12.25 -3.93
N GLY A 72 13.07 12.42 -4.70
CA GLY A 72 13.04 12.81 -6.11
C GLY A 72 14.38 12.72 -6.81
N GLU A 73 14.55 13.53 -7.84
CA GLU A 73 15.77 13.55 -8.66
C GLU A 73 17.03 13.82 -7.79
N GLY A 74 18.04 12.97 -7.93
CA GLY A 74 19.27 13.02 -7.16
C GLY A 74 19.27 12.12 -5.92
N ASP A 75 18.12 11.59 -5.52
CA ASP A 75 18.03 10.63 -4.41
C ASP A 75 18.20 9.18 -4.91
N ALA A 76 18.68 8.32 -4.02
CA ALA A 76 18.71 6.87 -4.21
C ALA A 76 17.87 6.19 -3.14
N VAL A 77 17.06 5.21 -3.56
CA VAL A 77 16.22 4.40 -2.65
C VAL A 77 16.59 2.94 -2.81
N PHE A 78 17.01 2.31 -1.72
CA PHE A 78 17.35 0.89 -1.72
C PHE A 78 16.07 0.05 -1.69
N VAL A 79 15.98 -0.89 -2.63
CA VAL A 79 14.82 -1.75 -2.84
C VAL A 79 15.28 -3.20 -2.87
N PRO A 80 14.64 -4.12 -2.13
CA PRO A 80 14.97 -5.54 -2.28
C PRO A 80 14.69 -6.00 -3.70
N ASP A 81 15.52 -6.84 -4.28
CA ASP A 81 15.35 -7.36 -5.65
C ASP A 81 14.28 -8.45 -5.73
N PHE A 82 13.98 -9.13 -4.62
CA PHE A 82 12.86 -10.06 -4.49
C PHE A 82 11.63 -9.36 -3.88
N THR A 83 10.89 -8.66 -4.71
CA THR A 83 9.71 -7.89 -4.29
C THR A 83 8.69 -7.73 -5.43
N PHE A 84 7.56 -7.12 -5.12
CA PHE A 84 6.59 -6.74 -6.14
C PHE A 84 7.12 -5.53 -6.94
N PHE A 85 6.80 -5.48 -8.22
CA PHE A 85 7.30 -4.47 -9.17
C PHE A 85 7.16 -3.02 -8.68
N SER A 86 6.03 -2.69 -8.04
CA SER A 86 5.78 -1.33 -7.54
C SER A 86 6.84 -0.80 -6.57
N SER A 87 7.57 -1.68 -5.86
CA SER A 87 8.58 -1.24 -4.89
C SER A 87 9.72 -0.43 -5.55
N GLY A 88 10.11 -0.81 -6.76
CA GLY A 88 11.09 -0.07 -7.55
C GLY A 88 10.44 0.98 -8.47
N GLU A 89 9.25 0.68 -8.98
CA GLU A 89 8.51 1.56 -9.91
C GLU A 89 8.22 2.93 -9.29
N VAL A 90 7.73 2.97 -8.04
CA VAL A 90 7.38 4.25 -7.39
C VAL A 90 8.60 5.15 -7.20
N VAL A 91 9.79 4.58 -6.98
CA VAL A 91 11.04 5.33 -6.92
C VAL A 91 11.35 5.98 -8.26
N ALA A 92 11.24 5.20 -9.34
CA ALA A 92 11.50 5.70 -10.69
C ALA A 92 10.48 6.75 -11.15
N ILE A 93 9.20 6.59 -10.81
CA ILE A 93 8.14 7.57 -11.11
C ILE A 93 8.46 8.93 -10.49
N LEU A 94 9.01 8.96 -9.29
CA LEU A 94 9.41 10.19 -8.61
C LEU A 94 10.72 10.80 -9.12
N GLY A 95 11.37 10.16 -10.11
CA GLY A 95 12.66 10.62 -10.67
C GLY A 95 13.87 10.26 -9.82
N ALA A 96 13.68 9.51 -8.73
CA ALA A 96 14.77 8.98 -7.92
C ALA A 96 15.36 7.70 -8.54
N THR A 97 16.53 7.27 -8.07
CA THR A 97 17.21 6.08 -8.56
C THR A 97 16.89 4.87 -7.66
N PRO A 98 16.19 3.84 -8.14
CA PRO A 98 16.06 2.60 -7.39
C PRO A 98 17.38 1.84 -7.43
N VAL A 99 17.91 1.51 -6.26
CA VAL A 99 19.10 0.68 -6.09
C VAL A 99 18.66 -0.68 -5.57
N PHE A 100 18.74 -1.70 -6.42
CA PHE A 100 18.33 -3.04 -6.04
C PHE A 100 19.38 -3.72 -5.16
N VAL A 101 18.93 -4.32 -4.08
CA VAL A 101 19.76 -4.98 -3.07
C VAL A 101 19.27 -6.42 -2.91
N ASP A 102 20.22 -7.35 -2.86
CA ASP A 102 19.96 -8.77 -2.70
C ASP A 102 19.23 -9.08 -1.37
N VAL A 103 18.54 -10.20 -1.34
CA VAL A 103 17.79 -10.67 -0.17
C VAL A 103 18.50 -11.85 0.47
N ASP A 104 18.29 -12.02 1.75
CA ASP A 104 18.67 -13.21 2.50
C ASP A 104 17.87 -14.43 2.03
N GLU A 105 18.54 -15.55 1.73
CA GLU A 105 17.93 -16.72 1.10
C GLU A 105 16.93 -17.47 2.00
N ASP A 106 17.04 -17.31 3.30
CA ASP A 106 16.16 -17.96 4.27
C ASP A 106 14.92 -17.15 4.60
N THR A 107 15.08 -15.81 4.69
CA THR A 107 14.01 -14.92 5.17
C THR A 107 13.35 -14.11 4.05
N PHE A 108 14.00 -14.01 2.88
CA PHE A 108 13.59 -13.16 1.75
C PHE A 108 13.48 -11.66 2.10
N ASN A 109 14.06 -11.23 3.21
CA ASN A 109 14.20 -9.83 3.53
C ASN A 109 15.51 -9.28 2.96
N MET A 110 15.58 -7.95 2.77
CA MET A 110 16.80 -7.29 2.29
C MET A 110 18.01 -7.71 3.14
N ASP A 111 19.07 -8.19 2.49
CA ASP A 111 20.31 -8.58 3.16
C ASP A 111 21.11 -7.35 3.59
N ALA A 112 21.41 -7.25 4.89
CA ALA A 112 22.11 -6.10 5.45
C ALA A 112 23.55 -5.98 4.93
N ALA A 113 24.23 -7.09 4.65
CA ALA A 113 25.59 -7.08 4.11
C ALA A 113 25.59 -6.63 2.64
N SER A 114 24.59 -7.00 1.87
CA SER A 114 24.40 -6.54 0.49
C SER A 114 24.01 -5.06 0.44
N LEU A 115 23.16 -4.60 1.37
CA LEU A 115 22.83 -3.18 1.51
C LEU A 115 24.08 -2.36 1.84
N GLU A 116 24.91 -2.77 2.78
CA GLU A 116 26.14 -2.07 3.15
C GLU A 116 27.09 -1.93 1.96
N LYS A 117 27.22 -2.95 1.11
CA LYS A 117 28.03 -2.91 -0.11
C LYS A 117 27.48 -1.96 -1.18
N ALA A 118 26.15 -1.76 -1.20
CA ALA A 118 25.50 -0.87 -2.16
C ALA A 118 25.60 0.62 -1.75
N ILE A 119 25.97 0.91 -0.52
CA ILE A 119 26.22 2.27 -0.03
C ILE A 119 27.64 2.66 -0.46
N THR A 120 27.78 3.54 -1.44
CA THR A 120 29.06 4.04 -1.96
C THR A 120 29.32 5.49 -1.60
#